data_cfa39e4cc84eea7eb19d036a7f5f4715
#
_entry.id   cfa39e4cc84eea7eb19d036a7f5f4715
#
_cell.length_a   1.000
_cell.length_b   1.000
_cell.length_c   1.000
_cell.angle_alpha   90.00
_cell.angle_beta   90.00
_cell.angle_gamma   90.00
#
_symmetry.space_group_name_H-M   'P 1'
#
loop_
_entity.id
_entity.type
_entity.pdbx_description
1 polymer ?
#
loop_
_entity_poly.entity_id
_entity_poly.type
_entity_poly.pdbx_seq_one_letter_code
_entity_poly.pdbx_strand_id
1 'polypeptide(L)'
;MIYTPMTKKALRLAYDAHHGQLDKSEDIPYIHHPLHLAEQMYDEISCTVALLHDVVEDTHITLEDLSKEFPPEVVTAVDLLTHRDGVDYFDYIRAIRGNHTATMVKLADLNHNSDFTRCAGSDISQERLEGWKAKYALARDILLDTTNDEEYFDLFDSERRPTGECLLRGTPTPKGKYRMLVHACVFNSKGEMLIQQRQNTKKWPNLWDLTSGGHVTTGETPLTSAFRELAEEVGIEIDPTGLRPAVTVAFSDGWDDFYVVHSDAKAEELEIQPDEVQAVKWATLEEVLQLRRENEFMPYTRSFLEYLFFRGSHTGSHDY
;
A
#
# COMPACT_ATOMS: atom_id res chain seq x y z
N MET A 1 -17.82 3.41 0.29
CA MET A 1 -18.37 2.03 0.48
C MET A 1 -19.04 1.53 -0.81
N ILE A 2 -18.83 0.29 -1.17
CA ILE A 2 -19.45 -0.38 -2.32
C ILE A 2 -20.74 -1.08 -1.86
N TYR A 3 -21.87 -0.84 -2.55
CA TYR A 3 -23.17 -1.42 -2.20
C TYR A 3 -23.50 -2.61 -3.10
N THR A 4 -23.32 -3.82 -2.57
CA THR A 4 -23.71 -5.09 -3.20
C THR A 4 -24.68 -5.86 -2.29
N PRO A 5 -25.27 -6.97 -2.72
CA PRO A 5 -26.05 -7.84 -1.83
C PRO A 5 -25.24 -8.30 -0.60
N MET A 6 -23.94 -8.62 -0.77
CA MET A 6 -23.09 -9.11 0.31
C MET A 6 -22.74 -7.98 1.30
N THR A 7 -22.30 -6.81 0.84
CA THR A 7 -21.98 -5.68 1.74
C THR A 7 -23.21 -5.15 2.48
N LYS A 8 -24.39 -5.13 1.84
CA LYS A 8 -25.65 -4.78 2.51
C LYS A 8 -26.05 -5.78 3.59
N LYS A 9 -25.79 -7.07 3.37
CA LYS A 9 -26.00 -8.13 4.35
C LYS A 9 -25.05 -7.96 5.53
N ALA A 10 -23.75 -7.75 5.27
CA ALA A 10 -22.74 -7.49 6.29
C ALA A 10 -23.06 -6.25 7.12
N LEU A 11 -23.46 -5.15 6.48
CA LEU A 11 -23.87 -3.93 7.17
C LEU A 11 -25.04 -4.16 8.12
N ARG A 12 -26.05 -4.90 7.68
CA ARG A 12 -27.21 -5.22 8.54
C ARG A 12 -26.80 -6.08 9.72
N LEU A 13 -25.99 -7.12 9.49
CA LEU A 13 -25.48 -7.99 10.55
C LEU A 13 -24.65 -7.20 11.56
N ALA A 14 -23.70 -6.38 11.09
CA ALA A 14 -22.87 -5.53 11.96
C ALA A 14 -23.71 -4.52 12.77
N TYR A 15 -24.71 -3.90 12.12
CA TYR A 15 -25.62 -2.97 12.78
C TYR A 15 -26.41 -3.65 13.92
N ASP A 16 -26.98 -4.83 13.62
CA ASP A 16 -27.77 -5.57 14.60
C ASP A 16 -26.88 -6.10 15.75
N ALA A 17 -25.68 -6.60 15.44
CA ALA A 17 -24.73 -7.15 16.42
C ALA A 17 -24.17 -6.10 17.36
N HIS A 18 -23.83 -4.91 16.86
CA HIS A 18 -23.30 -3.79 17.66
C HIS A 18 -24.40 -2.84 18.18
N HIS A 19 -25.67 -3.26 18.12
CA HIS A 19 -26.79 -2.41 18.54
C HIS A 19 -26.66 -2.01 20.01
N GLY A 20 -26.66 -0.70 20.28
CA GLY A 20 -26.53 -0.14 21.62
C GLY A 20 -25.10 -0.02 22.15
N GLN A 21 -24.09 -0.48 21.41
CA GLN A 21 -22.70 -0.23 21.74
C GLN A 21 -22.30 1.20 21.35
N LEU A 22 -21.45 1.82 22.16
CA LEU A 22 -20.85 3.13 21.93
C LEU A 22 -19.34 2.97 21.69
N ASP A 23 -18.74 3.94 20.98
CA ASP A 23 -17.30 3.98 20.79
C ASP A 23 -16.53 4.38 22.07
N LYS A 24 -15.21 4.49 21.99
CA LYS A 24 -14.35 4.85 23.12
C LYS A 24 -14.61 6.23 23.72
N SER A 25 -15.31 7.10 23.00
CA SER A 25 -15.75 8.43 23.49
C SER A 25 -17.05 8.37 24.28
N GLU A 26 -17.75 7.21 24.25
CA GLU A 26 -19.06 6.95 24.86
C GLU A 26 -20.21 7.81 24.32
N ASP A 27 -19.99 8.53 23.22
CA ASP A 27 -20.96 9.45 22.64
C ASP A 27 -21.51 8.99 21.27
N ILE A 28 -20.72 8.19 20.51
CA ILE A 28 -21.03 7.83 19.13
C ILE A 28 -21.40 6.35 19.06
N PRO A 29 -22.52 5.96 18.39
CA PRO A 29 -22.83 4.55 18.15
C PRO A 29 -21.69 3.84 17.46
N TYR A 30 -21.28 2.66 17.98
CA TYR A 30 -20.10 1.93 17.51
C TYR A 30 -20.12 1.60 16.03
N ILE A 31 -21.31 1.39 15.44
CA ILE A 31 -21.46 1.09 14.00
C ILE A 31 -20.82 2.12 13.06
N HIS A 32 -20.59 3.36 13.52
CA HIS A 32 -19.87 4.36 12.74
C HIS A 32 -18.42 3.98 12.45
N HIS A 33 -17.79 3.22 13.36
CA HIS A 33 -16.42 2.73 13.17
C HIS A 33 -16.31 1.78 11.98
N PRO A 34 -16.97 0.61 11.93
CA PRO A 34 -16.89 -0.29 10.78
C PRO A 34 -17.42 0.33 9.48
N LEU A 35 -18.40 1.23 9.54
CA LEU A 35 -18.86 1.98 8.38
C LEU A 35 -17.76 2.88 7.81
N HIS A 36 -17.07 3.64 8.67
CA HIS A 36 -15.97 4.52 8.26
C HIS A 36 -14.83 3.72 7.59
N LEU A 37 -14.51 2.53 8.10
CA LEU A 37 -13.52 1.67 7.48
C LEU A 37 -14.00 1.17 6.10
N ALA A 38 -15.24 0.70 6.01
CA ALA A 38 -15.82 0.19 4.76
C ALA A 38 -15.89 1.27 3.65
N GLU A 39 -16.01 2.54 4.00
CA GLU A 39 -15.99 3.65 3.05
C GLU A 39 -14.62 3.86 2.40
N GLN A 40 -13.55 3.42 3.05
CA GLN A 40 -12.17 3.49 2.53
C GLN A 40 -11.79 2.29 1.66
N MET A 41 -12.62 1.23 1.66
CA MET A 41 -12.34 0.01 0.89
C MET A 41 -12.80 0.14 -0.56
N TYR A 42 -12.10 -0.52 -1.48
CA TYR A 42 -12.24 -0.37 -2.93
C TYR A 42 -12.87 -1.59 -3.64
N ASP A 43 -13.09 -2.71 -2.93
CA ASP A 43 -13.74 -3.93 -3.45
C ASP A 43 -14.79 -4.49 -2.49
N GLU A 44 -15.58 -5.46 -2.97
CA GLU A 44 -16.69 -6.05 -2.22
C GLU A 44 -16.22 -6.82 -0.99
N ILE A 45 -15.10 -7.56 -1.10
CA ILE A 45 -14.58 -8.41 -0.03
C ILE A 45 -14.03 -7.54 1.09
N SER A 46 -13.15 -6.59 0.79
CA SER A 46 -12.58 -5.69 1.79
C SER A 46 -13.65 -4.82 2.47
N CYS A 47 -14.65 -4.31 1.72
CA CYS A 47 -15.80 -3.64 2.31
C CYS A 47 -16.58 -4.55 3.28
N THR A 48 -16.80 -5.81 2.91
CA THR A 48 -17.51 -6.78 3.75
C THR A 48 -16.71 -7.09 5.03
N VAL A 49 -15.42 -7.33 4.89
CA VAL A 49 -14.52 -7.60 6.03
C VAL A 49 -14.44 -6.39 6.96
N ALA A 50 -14.34 -5.17 6.43
CA ALA A 50 -14.33 -3.95 7.21
C ALA A 50 -15.62 -3.76 8.05
N LEU A 51 -16.77 -4.14 7.49
CA LEU A 51 -18.05 -4.11 8.21
C LEU A 51 -18.12 -5.16 9.33
N LEU A 52 -17.44 -6.29 9.17
CA LEU A 52 -17.54 -7.46 10.06
C LEU A 52 -16.34 -7.62 11.01
N HIS A 53 -15.29 -6.81 10.91
CA HIS A 53 -13.99 -7.08 11.52
C HIS A 53 -14.04 -7.26 13.04
N ASP A 54 -14.93 -6.54 13.73
CA ASP A 54 -15.07 -6.58 15.18
C ASP A 54 -16.29 -7.40 15.66
N VAL A 55 -17.15 -7.92 14.75
CA VAL A 55 -18.37 -8.61 15.20
C VAL A 55 -18.10 -9.88 15.98
N VAL A 56 -16.99 -10.58 15.69
CA VAL A 56 -16.59 -11.81 16.39
C VAL A 56 -15.89 -11.49 17.72
N GLU A 57 -15.12 -10.39 17.76
CA GLU A 57 -14.40 -9.98 18.97
C GLU A 57 -15.34 -9.36 20.01
N ASP A 58 -16.25 -8.46 19.57
CA ASP A 58 -17.00 -7.58 20.44
C ASP A 58 -18.49 -7.97 20.61
N THR A 59 -18.94 -9.06 19.97
CA THR A 59 -20.36 -9.47 20.03
C THR A 59 -20.53 -10.98 20.24
N HIS A 60 -21.77 -11.44 20.20
CA HIS A 60 -22.11 -12.87 20.34
C HIS A 60 -21.98 -13.64 19.00
N ILE A 61 -21.68 -12.99 17.89
CA ILE A 61 -21.56 -13.63 16.58
C ILE A 61 -20.26 -14.44 16.52
N THR A 62 -20.36 -15.65 15.99
CA THR A 62 -19.22 -16.57 15.87
C THR A 62 -18.73 -16.68 14.43
N LEU A 63 -17.49 -17.15 14.24
CA LEU A 63 -16.97 -17.49 12.89
C LEU A 63 -17.81 -18.56 12.20
N GLU A 64 -18.41 -19.50 12.96
CA GLU A 64 -19.33 -20.48 12.41
C GLU A 64 -20.59 -19.84 11.86
N ASP A 65 -21.13 -18.82 12.51
CA ASP A 65 -22.28 -18.07 12.00
C ASP A 65 -21.93 -17.30 10.73
N LEU A 66 -20.76 -16.65 10.71
CA LEU A 66 -20.28 -15.97 9.51
C LEU A 66 -20.07 -16.93 8.34
N SER A 67 -19.57 -18.15 8.61
CA SER A 67 -19.31 -19.15 7.55
C SER A 67 -20.55 -19.65 6.83
N LYS A 68 -21.73 -19.53 7.46
CA LYS A 68 -23.03 -19.87 6.86
C LYS A 68 -23.53 -18.80 5.88
N GLU A 69 -23.01 -17.58 6.01
CA GLU A 69 -23.55 -16.38 5.42
C GLU A 69 -22.60 -15.70 4.42
N PHE A 70 -21.27 -15.91 4.57
CA PHE A 70 -20.22 -15.23 3.81
C PHE A 70 -19.22 -16.24 3.24
N PRO A 71 -18.51 -15.88 2.13
CA PRO A 71 -17.53 -16.75 1.52
C PRO A 71 -16.29 -16.95 2.43
N PRO A 72 -15.55 -18.07 2.25
CA PRO A 72 -14.40 -18.41 3.09
C PRO A 72 -13.34 -17.33 3.22
N GLU A 73 -13.10 -16.56 2.15
CA GLU A 73 -12.13 -15.45 2.13
C GLU A 73 -12.49 -14.33 3.11
N VAL A 74 -13.78 -14.00 3.24
CA VAL A 74 -14.28 -13.04 4.25
C VAL A 74 -14.08 -13.60 5.66
N VAL A 75 -14.49 -14.86 5.88
CA VAL A 75 -14.41 -15.51 7.20
C VAL A 75 -12.96 -15.62 7.67
N THR A 76 -12.04 -15.98 6.77
CA THR A 76 -10.61 -16.08 7.07
C THR A 76 -10.03 -14.72 7.45
N ALA A 77 -10.38 -13.66 6.73
CA ALA A 77 -9.89 -12.33 7.03
C ALA A 77 -10.44 -11.80 8.37
N VAL A 78 -11.71 -12.03 8.67
CA VAL A 78 -12.31 -11.67 9.97
C VAL A 78 -11.68 -12.48 11.11
N ASP A 79 -11.42 -13.78 10.92
CA ASP A 79 -10.72 -14.62 11.92
C ASP A 79 -9.33 -14.04 12.27
N LEU A 80 -8.57 -13.64 11.26
CA LEU A 80 -7.26 -12.99 11.46
C LEU A 80 -7.38 -11.63 12.17
N LEU A 81 -8.46 -10.90 11.97
CA LEU A 81 -8.71 -9.60 12.60
C LEU A 81 -9.25 -9.71 14.02
N THR A 82 -9.70 -10.89 14.44
CA THR A 82 -10.20 -11.15 15.81
C THR A 82 -9.03 -11.39 16.76
N HIS A 83 -8.75 -10.45 17.65
CA HIS A 83 -7.73 -10.60 18.68
C HIS A 83 -8.25 -11.49 19.81
N ARG A 84 -7.56 -12.59 20.06
CA ARG A 84 -7.97 -13.58 21.09
C ARG A 84 -7.31 -13.34 22.42
N ASP A 85 -8.03 -13.64 23.50
CA ASP A 85 -7.50 -13.55 24.86
C ASP A 85 -6.20 -14.37 25.01
N GLY A 86 -5.21 -13.76 25.67
CA GLY A 86 -3.92 -14.39 25.94
C GLY A 86 -2.90 -14.35 24.80
N VAL A 87 -3.25 -13.82 23.63
CA VAL A 87 -2.31 -13.58 22.54
C VAL A 87 -1.69 -12.19 22.70
N ASP A 88 -0.36 -12.11 22.60
CA ASP A 88 0.32 -10.81 22.58
C ASP A 88 -0.19 -9.97 21.41
N TYR A 89 -0.40 -8.67 21.65
CA TYR A 89 -0.98 -7.78 20.66
C TYR A 89 -0.13 -7.66 19.39
N PHE A 90 1.19 -7.60 19.55
CA PHE A 90 2.07 -7.46 18.38
C PHE A 90 2.27 -8.78 17.64
N ASP A 91 2.14 -9.93 18.33
CA ASP A 91 2.11 -11.23 17.65
C ASP A 91 0.81 -11.41 16.85
N TYR A 92 -0.31 -10.94 17.38
CA TYR A 92 -1.57 -10.85 16.62
C TYR A 92 -1.43 -9.97 15.39
N ILE A 93 -0.81 -8.78 15.52
CA ILE A 93 -0.56 -7.87 14.37
C ILE A 93 0.33 -8.56 13.31
N ARG A 94 1.38 -9.30 13.72
CA ARG A 94 2.23 -10.06 12.81
C ARG A 94 1.46 -11.15 12.06
N ALA A 95 0.51 -11.82 12.72
CA ALA A 95 -0.30 -12.87 12.09
C ALA A 95 -1.24 -12.36 10.99
N ILE A 96 -1.67 -11.09 11.06
CA ILE A 96 -2.51 -10.44 10.05
C ILE A 96 -1.75 -10.24 8.73
N ARG A 97 -0.46 -9.99 8.79
CA ARG A 97 0.40 -9.53 7.69
C ARG A 97 0.40 -10.43 6.44
N GLY A 98 0.13 -11.74 6.60
CA GLY A 98 0.04 -12.69 5.49
C GLY A 98 -1.28 -12.64 4.69
N ASN A 99 -2.22 -11.75 5.03
CA ASN A 99 -3.50 -11.64 4.34
C ASN A 99 -3.77 -10.18 3.95
N HIS A 100 -3.80 -9.91 2.65
CA HIS A 100 -3.99 -8.56 2.10
C HIS A 100 -5.24 -7.87 2.65
N THR A 101 -6.39 -8.53 2.56
CA THR A 101 -7.67 -7.95 3.00
C THR A 101 -7.64 -7.60 4.49
N ALA A 102 -7.15 -8.51 5.33
CA ALA A 102 -7.03 -8.27 6.76
C ALA A 102 -6.03 -7.14 7.07
N THR A 103 -4.91 -7.08 6.35
CA THR A 103 -3.91 -6.00 6.48
C THR A 103 -4.50 -4.64 6.12
N MET A 104 -5.20 -4.53 4.97
CA MET A 104 -5.85 -3.29 4.54
C MET A 104 -6.88 -2.79 5.55
N VAL A 105 -7.73 -3.69 6.03
CA VAL A 105 -8.76 -3.34 7.03
C VAL A 105 -8.08 -2.93 8.35
N LYS A 106 -7.02 -3.64 8.80
CA LYS A 106 -6.32 -3.28 10.04
C LYS A 106 -5.57 -1.96 9.95
N LEU A 107 -5.00 -1.62 8.79
CA LEU A 107 -4.39 -0.30 8.57
C LEU A 107 -5.43 0.82 8.65
N ALA A 108 -6.61 0.64 8.05
CA ALA A 108 -7.72 1.59 8.16
C ALA A 108 -8.24 1.70 9.61
N ASP A 109 -8.32 0.58 10.33
CA ASP A 109 -8.67 0.53 11.75
C ASP A 109 -7.67 1.33 12.60
N LEU A 110 -6.37 1.07 12.45
CA LEU A 110 -5.31 1.80 13.15
C LEU A 110 -5.34 3.30 12.83
N ASN A 111 -5.58 3.69 11.58
CA ASN A 111 -5.71 5.09 11.20
C ASN A 111 -6.92 5.76 11.90
N HIS A 112 -8.08 5.12 11.87
CA HIS A 112 -9.28 5.63 12.53
C HIS A 112 -9.13 5.67 14.06
N ASN A 113 -8.50 4.67 14.65
CA ASN A 113 -8.21 4.63 16.10
C ASN A 113 -7.13 5.63 16.52
N SER A 114 -6.32 6.13 15.59
CA SER A 114 -5.31 7.18 15.80
C SER A 114 -5.86 8.59 15.63
N ASP A 115 -7.08 8.75 15.15
CA ASP A 115 -7.78 10.05 15.13
C ASP A 115 -8.32 10.39 16.52
N PHE A 116 -7.48 11.00 17.34
CA PHE A 116 -7.84 11.41 18.70
C PHE A 116 -8.76 12.64 18.76
N THR A 117 -9.09 13.28 17.63
CA THR A 117 -10.14 14.33 17.61
C THR A 117 -11.49 13.74 18.01
N ARG A 118 -11.72 12.46 17.80
CA ARG A 118 -12.90 11.70 18.23
C ARG A 118 -13.04 11.64 19.77
N CYS A 119 -11.94 11.77 20.50
CA CYS A 119 -11.92 11.77 21.95
C CYS A 119 -12.07 13.19 22.52
N ALA A 120 -12.35 14.21 21.69
CA ALA A 120 -12.51 15.59 22.15
C ALA A 120 -13.72 15.69 23.11
N GLY A 121 -13.47 16.19 24.32
CA GLY A 121 -14.49 16.30 25.36
C GLY A 121 -14.64 15.07 26.28
N SER A 122 -13.92 13.98 26.02
CA SER A 122 -13.87 12.80 26.91
C SER A 122 -12.87 13.00 28.06
N ASP A 123 -13.06 12.27 29.17
CA ASP A 123 -12.19 12.30 30.34
C ASP A 123 -10.90 11.44 30.18
N ILE A 124 -10.48 11.16 28.94
CA ILE A 124 -9.29 10.35 28.65
C ILE A 124 -8.03 11.19 28.92
N SER A 125 -7.12 10.66 29.76
CA SER A 125 -5.87 11.36 30.09
C SER A 125 -4.93 11.45 28.88
N GLN A 126 -4.14 12.55 28.83
CA GLN A 126 -3.13 12.76 27.78
C GLN A 126 -2.11 11.61 27.72
N GLU A 127 -1.68 11.09 28.87
CA GLU A 127 -0.75 9.95 28.96
C GLU A 127 -1.32 8.69 28.29
N ARG A 128 -2.63 8.43 28.46
CA ARG A 128 -3.30 7.29 27.81
C ARG A 128 -3.40 7.47 26.29
N LEU A 129 -3.68 8.69 25.83
CA LEU A 129 -3.69 9.00 24.40
C LEU A 129 -2.30 8.83 23.76
N GLU A 130 -1.24 9.28 24.43
CA GLU A 130 0.14 9.08 23.96
C GLU A 130 0.54 7.61 23.92
N GLY A 131 0.13 6.84 24.92
CA GLY A 131 0.33 5.38 24.95
C GLY A 131 -0.36 4.68 23.78
N TRP A 132 -1.60 5.05 23.46
CA TRP A 132 -2.31 4.52 22.30
C TRP A 132 -1.65 4.95 20.99
N LYS A 133 -1.23 6.21 20.86
CA LYS A 133 -0.52 6.70 19.69
C LYS A 133 0.75 5.90 19.42
N ALA A 134 1.56 5.66 20.43
CA ALA A 134 2.78 4.86 20.32
C ALA A 134 2.47 3.39 19.94
N LYS A 135 1.45 2.78 20.57
CA LYS A 135 1.01 1.41 20.27
C LYS A 135 0.55 1.26 18.82
N TYR A 136 -0.27 2.20 18.33
CA TYR A 136 -0.81 2.14 16.97
C TYR A 136 0.24 2.44 15.91
N ALA A 137 1.18 3.35 16.17
CA ALA A 137 2.33 3.59 15.31
C ALA A 137 3.18 2.33 15.15
N LEU A 138 3.56 1.67 16.26
CA LEU A 138 4.32 0.42 16.21
C LEU A 138 3.55 -0.71 15.52
N ALA A 139 2.23 -0.83 15.75
CA ALA A 139 1.41 -1.83 15.04
C ALA A 139 1.37 -1.57 13.53
N ARG A 140 1.29 -0.31 13.13
CA ARG A 140 1.37 0.08 11.72
C ARG A 140 2.74 -0.26 11.13
N ASP A 141 3.82 0.05 11.83
CA ASP A 141 5.18 -0.29 11.39
C ASP A 141 5.33 -1.81 11.22
N ILE A 142 4.79 -2.63 12.14
CA ILE A 142 4.79 -4.09 12.01
C ILE A 142 3.99 -4.56 10.80
N LEU A 143 2.81 -3.98 10.51
CA LEU A 143 2.00 -4.35 9.33
C LEU A 143 2.66 -3.94 8.02
N LEU A 144 3.32 -2.79 8.01
CA LEU A 144 4.03 -2.24 6.87
C LEU A 144 5.51 -2.67 6.84
N ASP A 145 5.94 -3.46 7.84
CA ASP A 145 7.32 -3.73 8.21
C ASP A 145 8.25 -3.97 7.02
N THR A 146 9.15 -3.02 6.86
CA THR A 146 10.29 -3.07 5.97
C THR A 146 11.58 -3.52 6.69
N THR A 147 11.54 -3.80 8.00
CA THR A 147 12.72 -4.06 8.84
C THR A 147 13.10 -5.54 8.98
N ASN A 148 12.26 -6.48 8.53
CA ASN A 148 12.65 -7.89 8.43
C ASN A 148 12.94 -8.25 6.97
N ASP A 149 13.97 -9.06 6.73
CA ASP A 149 14.38 -9.59 5.41
C ASP A 149 13.27 -10.38 4.66
N GLU A 150 12.09 -10.54 5.25
CA GLU A 150 10.93 -11.19 4.68
C GLU A 150 9.92 -10.17 4.14
N GLU A 151 10.15 -9.72 2.92
CA GLU A 151 9.24 -8.84 2.20
C GLU A 151 8.18 -9.68 1.47
N TYR A 152 6.89 -9.39 1.72
CA TYR A 152 5.77 -10.05 1.07
C TYR A 152 5.09 -9.10 0.07
N PHE A 153 4.71 -9.67 -1.07
CA PHE A 153 3.99 -9.00 -2.15
C PHE A 153 2.58 -9.54 -2.29
N ASP A 154 1.63 -8.69 -2.53
CA ASP A 154 0.30 -9.13 -2.89
C ASP A 154 0.28 -9.77 -4.27
N LEU A 155 -0.53 -10.83 -4.41
CA LEU A 155 -0.78 -11.48 -5.68
C LEU A 155 -2.11 -11.02 -6.28
N PHE A 156 -2.09 -10.83 -7.59
CA PHE A 156 -3.21 -10.35 -8.38
C PHE A 156 -3.67 -11.42 -9.37
N ASP A 157 -4.93 -11.36 -9.81
CA ASP A 157 -5.45 -12.15 -10.92
C ASP A 157 -5.13 -11.50 -12.29
N SER A 158 -5.54 -12.15 -13.38
CA SER A 158 -5.32 -11.65 -14.74
C SER A 158 -6.03 -10.33 -15.06
N GLU A 159 -6.96 -9.88 -14.21
CA GLU A 159 -7.70 -8.62 -14.35
C GLU A 159 -7.17 -7.54 -13.38
N ARG A 160 -5.99 -7.77 -12.77
CA ARG A 160 -5.35 -6.87 -11.81
C ARG A 160 -6.14 -6.67 -10.51
N ARG A 161 -6.95 -7.67 -10.12
CA ARG A 161 -7.65 -7.65 -8.83
C ARG A 161 -6.81 -8.36 -7.79
N PRO A 162 -6.69 -7.82 -6.57
CA PRO A 162 -6.05 -8.52 -5.47
C PRO A 162 -6.71 -9.89 -5.23
N THR A 163 -5.91 -10.94 -5.07
CA THR A 163 -6.41 -12.29 -4.81
C THR A 163 -6.60 -12.60 -3.33
N GLY A 164 -6.12 -11.72 -2.45
CA GLY A 164 -6.04 -11.98 -1.02
C GLY A 164 -4.90 -12.91 -0.61
N GLU A 165 -4.06 -13.31 -1.58
CA GLU A 165 -2.86 -14.11 -1.34
C GLU A 165 -1.63 -13.22 -1.44
N CYS A 166 -0.59 -13.54 -0.69
CA CYS A 166 0.71 -12.88 -0.78
C CYS A 166 1.83 -13.88 -1.04
N LEU A 167 2.96 -13.38 -1.50
CA LEU A 167 4.14 -14.14 -1.88
C LEU A 167 5.39 -13.56 -1.22
N LEU A 168 6.17 -14.39 -0.56
CA LEU A 168 7.47 -13.99 -0.01
C LEU A 168 8.43 -13.60 -1.16
N ARG A 169 9.14 -12.49 -1.01
CA ARG A 169 10.16 -12.03 -1.96
C ARG A 169 11.17 -13.15 -2.27
N GLY A 170 11.47 -13.33 -3.55
CA GLY A 170 12.37 -14.39 -4.02
C GLY A 170 11.69 -15.71 -4.32
N THR A 171 10.41 -15.89 -3.97
CA THR A 171 9.62 -17.07 -4.33
C THR A 171 9.08 -16.93 -5.76
N PRO A 172 9.08 -18.00 -6.58
CA PRO A 172 8.48 -17.96 -7.92
C PRO A 172 6.97 -17.67 -7.87
N THR A 173 6.51 -16.76 -8.71
CA THR A 173 5.08 -16.43 -8.81
C THR A 173 4.28 -17.64 -9.27
N PRO A 174 3.22 -18.08 -8.55
CA PRO A 174 2.39 -19.21 -8.94
C PRO A 174 1.70 -18.97 -10.30
N LYS A 175 1.48 -20.05 -11.05
CA LYS A 175 0.83 -19.96 -12.36
C LYS A 175 -0.58 -19.37 -12.25
N GLY A 176 -0.88 -18.36 -13.07
CA GLY A 176 -2.18 -17.66 -13.08
C GLY A 176 -2.31 -16.61 -11.99
N LYS A 177 -1.25 -16.35 -11.23
CA LYS A 177 -1.11 -15.24 -10.31
C LYS A 177 -0.08 -14.27 -10.85
N TYR A 178 -0.16 -13.02 -10.43
CA TYR A 178 0.63 -11.92 -10.95
C TYR A 178 1.04 -11.00 -9.81
N ARG A 179 2.22 -10.41 -9.92
CA ARG A 179 2.72 -9.40 -8.99
C ARG A 179 2.69 -8.03 -9.64
N MET A 180 2.78 -6.98 -8.82
CA MET A 180 2.86 -5.61 -9.30
C MET A 180 4.17 -4.96 -8.91
N LEU A 181 4.80 -4.33 -9.89
CA LEU A 181 5.91 -3.42 -9.74
C LEU A 181 5.41 -1.99 -9.93
N VAL A 182 6.12 -1.07 -9.36
CA VAL A 182 5.84 0.36 -9.49
C VAL A 182 7.13 1.14 -9.69
N HIS A 183 7.06 2.19 -10.48
CA HIS A 183 8.14 3.15 -10.66
C HIS A 183 7.60 4.57 -10.56
N ALA A 184 8.33 5.45 -9.91
CA ALA A 184 8.15 6.88 -10.04
C ALA A 184 9.27 7.46 -10.90
N CYS A 185 8.90 8.25 -11.92
CA CYS A 185 9.82 8.97 -12.80
C CYS A 185 9.65 10.45 -12.54
N VAL A 186 10.62 11.09 -11.90
CA VAL A 186 10.58 12.50 -11.55
C VAL A 186 11.27 13.31 -12.64
N PHE A 187 10.57 14.32 -13.17
CA PHE A 187 11.10 15.25 -14.16
C PHE A 187 11.21 16.66 -13.59
N ASN A 188 12.23 17.41 -14.00
CA ASN A 188 12.36 18.81 -13.66
C ASN A 188 11.77 19.72 -14.76
N SER A 189 11.72 21.02 -14.49
CA SER A 189 11.22 22.04 -15.43
C SER A 189 12.04 22.15 -16.72
N LYS A 190 13.25 21.57 -16.78
CA LYS A 190 14.09 21.51 -17.99
C LYS A 190 13.84 20.26 -18.83
N GLY A 191 12.97 19.33 -18.38
CA GLY A 191 12.70 18.06 -19.04
C GLY A 191 13.76 16.99 -18.80
N GLU A 192 14.61 17.16 -17.78
CA GLU A 192 15.56 16.16 -17.33
C GLU A 192 14.86 15.21 -16.34
N MET A 193 15.19 13.91 -16.34
CA MET A 193 14.71 12.93 -15.39
C MET A 193 15.74 12.80 -14.26
N LEU A 194 15.26 12.75 -13.02
CA LEU A 194 16.10 12.33 -11.91
C LEU A 194 16.35 10.82 -12.02
N ILE A 195 17.60 10.42 -12.15
CA ILE A 195 18.02 9.03 -12.21
C ILE A 195 18.81 8.67 -10.97
N GLN A 196 18.68 7.41 -10.52
CA GLN A 196 19.42 6.88 -9.37
C GLN A 196 20.46 5.84 -9.80
N GLN A 197 21.55 5.72 -9.05
CA GLN A 197 22.51 4.64 -9.22
C GLN A 197 22.27 3.58 -8.13
N ARG A 198 22.00 2.36 -8.57
CA ARG A 198 21.69 1.22 -7.71
C ARG A 198 22.90 0.84 -6.84
N GLN A 199 22.63 0.43 -5.59
CA GLN A 199 23.67 -0.03 -4.69
C GLN A 199 24.36 -1.30 -5.22
N ASN A 200 25.63 -1.48 -4.90
CA ASN A 200 26.45 -2.59 -5.37
C ASN A 200 26.04 -3.96 -4.78
N THR A 201 25.24 -3.97 -3.73
CA THR A 201 24.66 -5.15 -3.09
C THR A 201 23.37 -5.66 -3.74
N LYS A 202 22.79 -4.88 -4.65
CA LYS A 202 21.51 -5.18 -5.29
C LYS A 202 21.68 -6.03 -6.56
N LYS A 203 20.58 -6.63 -7.00
CA LYS A 203 20.49 -7.20 -8.34
C LYS A 203 20.73 -6.09 -9.36
N TRP A 204 21.56 -6.33 -10.38
CA TRP A 204 22.00 -5.31 -11.33
C TRP A 204 22.81 -4.19 -10.64
N PRO A 205 23.96 -4.51 -10.02
CA PRO A 205 24.71 -3.59 -9.20
C PRO A 205 25.32 -2.45 -10.03
N ASN A 206 25.43 -1.27 -9.42
CA ASN A 206 26.06 -0.08 -9.97
C ASN A 206 25.44 0.50 -11.25
N LEU A 207 24.33 -0.08 -11.76
CA LEU A 207 23.64 0.50 -12.91
C LEU A 207 22.83 1.73 -12.49
N TRP A 208 22.75 2.68 -13.40
CA TRP A 208 21.75 3.75 -13.31
C TRP A 208 20.37 3.20 -13.64
N ASP A 209 19.36 3.76 -12.99
CA ASP A 209 17.97 3.35 -13.12
C ASP A 209 17.05 4.58 -13.15
N LEU A 210 15.76 4.37 -13.35
CA LEU A 210 14.73 5.40 -13.17
C LEU A 210 14.79 5.97 -11.74
N THR A 211 13.99 6.99 -11.45
CA THR A 211 14.10 7.73 -10.17
C THR A 211 13.91 6.83 -8.95
N SER A 212 12.85 6.03 -8.91
CA SER A 212 12.63 5.00 -7.88
C SER A 212 11.80 3.85 -8.41
N GLY A 213 11.85 2.69 -7.76
CA GLY A 213 11.02 1.56 -8.15
C GLY A 213 11.12 0.38 -7.21
N GLY A 214 9.98 -0.27 -7.00
CA GLY A 214 9.87 -1.40 -6.10
C GLY A 214 8.69 -2.30 -6.40
N HIS A 215 8.44 -3.21 -5.49
CA HIS A 215 7.26 -4.07 -5.51
C HIS A 215 6.14 -3.41 -4.71
N VAL A 216 4.90 -3.70 -5.11
CA VAL A 216 3.74 -3.39 -4.27
C VAL A 216 3.73 -4.36 -3.11
N THR A 217 4.10 -3.87 -1.92
CA THR A 217 4.12 -4.68 -0.70
C THR A 217 2.71 -4.96 -0.21
N THR A 218 2.57 -6.01 0.60
CA THR A 218 1.28 -6.43 1.13
C THR A 218 0.59 -5.30 1.89
N GLY A 219 -0.66 -5.02 1.52
CA GLY A 219 -1.48 -3.97 2.15
C GLY A 219 -1.34 -2.58 1.53
N GLU A 220 -0.54 -2.42 0.49
CA GLU A 220 -0.41 -1.16 -0.25
C GLU A 220 -1.16 -1.20 -1.59
N THR A 221 -1.49 -0.04 -2.09
CA THR A 221 -1.90 0.12 -3.49
C THR A 221 -0.66 0.42 -4.35
N PRO A 222 -0.69 0.16 -5.68
CA PRO A 222 0.41 0.55 -6.56
C PRO A 222 0.79 2.03 -6.44
N LEU A 223 -0.21 2.89 -6.24
CA LEU A 223 0.02 4.33 -6.05
C LEU A 223 0.78 4.62 -4.75
N THR A 224 0.31 4.07 -3.63
CA THR A 224 0.97 4.33 -2.33
C THR A 224 2.37 3.74 -2.27
N SER A 225 2.60 2.54 -2.84
CA SER A 225 3.93 1.94 -2.95
C SER A 225 4.90 2.81 -3.76
N ALA A 226 4.49 3.31 -4.94
CA ALA A 226 5.36 4.12 -5.78
C ALA A 226 5.87 5.39 -5.07
N PHE A 227 5.01 6.01 -4.26
CA PHE A 227 5.37 7.26 -3.57
C PHE A 227 6.05 7.03 -2.22
N ARG A 228 5.85 5.88 -1.58
CA ARG A 228 6.66 5.43 -0.45
C ARG A 228 8.11 5.17 -0.92
N GLU A 229 8.29 4.37 -1.98
CA GLU A 229 9.62 4.10 -2.57
C GLU A 229 10.32 5.40 -2.98
N LEU A 230 9.59 6.36 -3.58
CA LEU A 230 10.15 7.65 -3.95
C LEU A 230 10.66 8.44 -2.73
N ALA A 231 9.89 8.45 -1.66
CA ALA A 231 10.28 9.14 -0.42
C ALA A 231 11.45 8.43 0.29
N GLU A 232 11.44 7.10 0.34
CA GLU A 232 12.48 6.30 1.00
C GLU A 232 13.81 6.32 0.22
N GLU A 233 13.78 6.04 -1.08
CA GLU A 233 15.00 5.91 -1.89
C GLU A 233 15.69 7.24 -2.17
N VAL A 234 14.92 8.31 -2.44
CA VAL A 234 15.49 9.59 -2.91
C VAL A 234 15.03 10.83 -2.13
N GLY A 235 14.24 10.66 -1.07
CA GLY A 235 13.83 11.75 -0.17
C GLY A 235 12.85 12.76 -0.81
N ILE A 236 12.12 12.39 -1.85
CA ILE A 236 11.13 13.27 -2.50
C ILE A 236 9.73 12.88 -2.05
N GLU A 237 9.06 13.78 -1.33
CA GLU A 237 7.66 13.64 -0.93
C GLU A 237 6.73 14.36 -1.91
N ILE A 238 5.74 13.64 -2.42
CA ILE A 238 4.72 14.18 -3.34
C ILE A 238 3.35 13.67 -2.87
N ASP A 239 2.35 14.55 -2.85
CA ASP A 239 0.96 14.15 -2.62
C ASP A 239 0.46 13.30 -3.81
N PRO A 240 0.17 11.99 -3.61
CA PRO A 240 -0.26 11.12 -4.69
C PRO A 240 -1.72 11.31 -5.09
N THR A 241 -2.49 12.17 -4.40
CA THR A 241 -3.93 12.32 -4.60
C THR A 241 -4.28 12.59 -6.06
N GLY A 242 -5.09 11.72 -6.64
CA GLY A 242 -5.59 11.85 -8.01
C GLY A 242 -4.60 11.48 -9.11
N LEU A 243 -3.37 11.07 -8.77
CA LEU A 243 -2.40 10.62 -9.76
C LEU A 243 -2.79 9.24 -10.33
N ARG A 244 -2.39 9.02 -11.58
CA ARG A 244 -2.59 7.76 -12.30
C ARG A 244 -1.28 7.36 -12.97
N PRO A 245 -1.04 6.07 -13.21
CA PRO A 245 0.14 5.66 -13.97
C PRO A 245 0.10 6.29 -15.37
N ALA A 246 1.24 6.80 -15.81
CA ALA A 246 1.43 7.31 -17.16
C ALA A 246 1.39 6.17 -18.18
N VAL A 247 1.87 4.99 -17.77
CA VAL A 247 1.82 3.74 -18.53
C VAL A 247 1.86 2.55 -17.58
N THR A 248 1.19 1.48 -17.97
CA THR A 248 1.29 0.15 -17.36
C THR A 248 1.87 -0.81 -18.39
N VAL A 249 2.90 -1.55 -18.01
CA VAL A 249 3.54 -2.56 -18.85
C VAL A 249 3.30 -3.94 -18.27
N ALA A 250 2.71 -4.85 -19.04
CA ALA A 250 2.59 -6.26 -18.67
C ALA A 250 3.91 -7.00 -18.92
N PHE A 251 4.30 -7.88 -18.01
CA PHE A 251 5.40 -8.82 -18.19
C PHE A 251 4.94 -10.24 -17.86
N SER A 252 5.82 -11.23 -17.90
CA SER A 252 5.45 -12.67 -17.85
C SER A 252 4.57 -13.05 -16.67
N ASP A 253 4.80 -12.46 -15.50
CA ASP A 253 4.16 -12.82 -14.23
C ASP A 253 3.73 -11.58 -13.43
N GLY A 254 3.42 -10.48 -14.13
CA GLY A 254 2.93 -9.26 -13.48
C GLY A 254 2.74 -8.04 -14.37
N TRP A 255 2.59 -6.92 -13.69
CA TRP A 255 2.51 -5.59 -14.30
C TRP A 255 3.47 -4.64 -13.61
N ASP A 256 3.83 -3.60 -14.34
CA ASP A 256 4.68 -2.52 -13.89
C ASP A 256 3.98 -1.19 -14.18
N ASP A 257 3.65 -0.43 -13.14
CA ASP A 257 2.99 0.87 -13.23
C ASP A 257 4.02 1.99 -13.10
N PHE A 258 4.12 2.83 -14.13
CA PHE A 258 5.04 3.97 -14.16
C PHE A 258 4.28 5.28 -13.92
N TYR A 259 4.61 5.96 -12.84
CA TYR A 259 4.09 7.29 -12.50
C TYR A 259 5.06 8.36 -12.93
N VAL A 260 4.57 9.41 -13.58
CA VAL A 260 5.36 10.57 -13.97
C VAL A 260 4.95 11.75 -13.12
N VAL A 261 5.92 12.35 -12.46
CA VAL A 261 5.72 13.49 -11.55
C VAL A 261 6.81 14.53 -11.77
N HIS A 262 6.65 15.71 -11.16
CA HIS A 262 7.56 16.83 -11.36
C HIS A 262 8.10 17.36 -10.04
N SER A 263 9.40 17.67 -10.03
CA SER A 263 10.08 18.35 -8.94
C SER A 263 11.31 19.10 -9.47
N ASP A 264 11.57 20.28 -8.97
CA ASP A 264 12.80 21.03 -9.22
C ASP A 264 13.77 20.95 -8.02
N ALA A 265 13.68 19.89 -7.20
CA ALA A 265 14.59 19.64 -6.09
C ALA A 265 16.04 19.53 -6.62
N LYS A 266 16.99 20.04 -5.85
CA LYS A 266 18.40 19.92 -6.21
C LYS A 266 18.91 18.54 -5.82
N ALA A 267 19.50 17.82 -6.76
CA ALA A 267 19.97 16.44 -6.55
C ALA A 267 20.95 16.33 -5.37
N GLU A 268 21.78 17.34 -5.17
CA GLU A 268 22.76 17.40 -4.07
C GLU A 268 22.16 17.67 -2.69
N GLU A 269 20.88 18.06 -2.61
CA GLU A 269 20.15 18.32 -1.37
C GLU A 269 19.22 17.15 -0.97
N LEU A 270 19.12 16.09 -1.81
CA LEU A 270 18.25 14.95 -1.57
C LEU A 270 18.85 14.00 -0.54
N GLU A 271 18.02 13.50 0.36
CA GLU A 271 18.37 12.47 1.34
C GLU A 271 18.14 11.09 0.73
N ILE A 272 19.18 10.50 0.15
CA ILE A 272 19.11 9.16 -0.45
C ILE A 272 19.26 8.07 0.61
N GLN A 273 18.61 6.92 0.39
CA GLN A 273 18.74 5.73 1.23
C GLN A 273 20.03 4.97 0.89
N PRO A 274 21.05 4.96 1.78
CA PRO A 274 22.40 4.46 1.43
C PRO A 274 22.44 2.95 1.11
N ASP A 275 21.48 2.16 1.62
CA ASP A 275 21.43 0.71 1.37
C ASP A 275 20.85 0.37 0.00
N GLU A 276 20.14 1.31 -0.63
CA GLU A 276 19.48 1.12 -1.93
C GLU A 276 20.15 1.91 -3.05
N VAL A 277 20.57 3.15 -2.77
CA VAL A 277 20.99 4.16 -3.74
C VAL A 277 22.40 4.67 -3.44
N GLN A 278 23.29 4.66 -4.44
CA GLN A 278 24.64 5.21 -4.32
C GLN A 278 24.70 6.71 -4.63
N ALA A 279 23.94 7.13 -5.65
CA ALA A 279 23.94 8.49 -6.14
C ALA A 279 22.66 8.79 -6.93
N VAL A 280 22.33 10.07 -7.03
CA VAL A 280 21.27 10.59 -7.89
C VAL A 280 21.80 11.75 -8.74
N LYS A 281 21.24 11.93 -9.94
CA LYS A 281 21.52 13.09 -10.78
C LYS A 281 20.36 13.36 -11.75
N TRP A 282 20.22 14.59 -12.16
CA TRP A 282 19.40 14.95 -13.30
C TRP A 282 20.07 14.54 -14.60
N ALA A 283 19.32 13.96 -15.54
CA ALA A 283 19.83 13.50 -16.83
C ALA A 283 18.83 13.76 -17.95
N THR A 284 19.35 14.20 -19.09
CA THR A 284 18.62 14.33 -20.34
C THR A 284 18.37 12.96 -20.97
N LEU A 285 17.40 12.86 -21.89
CA LEU A 285 17.17 11.64 -22.66
C LEU A 285 18.46 11.14 -23.35
N GLU A 286 19.25 12.05 -23.92
CA GLU A 286 20.48 11.66 -24.64
C GLU A 286 21.50 11.04 -23.70
N GLU A 287 21.68 11.60 -22.50
CA GLU A 287 22.57 11.04 -21.48
C GLU A 287 22.10 9.66 -21.00
N VAL A 288 20.79 9.49 -20.75
CA VAL A 288 20.20 8.19 -20.40
C VAL A 288 20.41 7.16 -21.51
N LEU A 289 20.18 7.55 -22.77
CA LEU A 289 20.43 6.66 -23.91
C LEU A 289 21.90 6.36 -24.12
N GLN A 290 22.83 7.28 -23.77
CA GLN A 290 24.25 7.01 -23.79
C GLN A 290 24.64 6.00 -22.72
N LEU A 291 24.24 6.20 -21.45
CA LEU A 291 24.44 5.23 -20.38
C LEU A 291 23.90 3.85 -20.74
N ARG A 292 22.73 3.82 -21.39
CA ARG A 292 22.11 2.57 -21.86
C ARG A 292 22.96 1.87 -22.95
N ARG A 293 23.58 2.60 -23.87
CA ARG A 293 24.51 2.05 -24.90
C ARG A 293 25.79 1.50 -24.29
N GLU A 294 26.25 2.12 -23.22
CA GLU A 294 27.44 1.74 -22.47
C GLU A 294 27.21 0.59 -21.48
N ASN A 295 25.96 0.09 -21.38
CA ASN A 295 25.50 -0.89 -20.39
C ASN A 295 25.65 -0.41 -18.92
N GLU A 296 25.60 0.88 -18.70
CA GLU A 296 25.62 1.54 -17.40
C GLU A 296 24.21 1.93 -16.92
N PHE A 297 23.16 1.70 -17.71
CA PHE A 297 21.75 1.93 -17.37
C PHE A 297 20.97 0.63 -17.43
N MET A 298 19.94 0.50 -16.60
CA MET A 298 19.01 -0.63 -16.61
C MET A 298 18.50 -0.91 -18.04
N PRO A 299 18.31 -2.20 -18.40
CA PRO A 299 18.11 -2.59 -19.81
C PRO A 299 16.73 -2.29 -20.40
N TYR A 300 16.15 -1.14 -20.07
CA TYR A 300 14.93 -0.66 -20.73
C TYR A 300 15.15 -0.50 -22.25
N THR A 301 14.10 -0.72 -23.02
CA THR A 301 14.18 -0.48 -24.46
C THR A 301 14.28 1.03 -24.75
N ARG A 302 14.98 1.38 -25.84
CA ARG A 302 15.10 2.79 -26.27
C ARG A 302 13.74 3.47 -26.41
N SER A 303 12.80 2.83 -27.10
CA SER A 303 11.47 3.38 -27.34
C SER A 303 10.67 3.62 -26.06
N PHE A 304 10.90 2.79 -25.04
CA PHE A 304 10.25 2.96 -23.73
C PHE A 304 10.82 4.18 -22.99
N LEU A 305 12.15 4.35 -22.99
CA LEU A 305 12.78 5.55 -22.42
C LEU A 305 12.33 6.83 -23.15
N GLU A 306 12.30 6.82 -24.48
CA GLU A 306 11.78 7.94 -25.28
C GLU A 306 10.32 8.25 -24.92
N TYR A 307 9.50 7.23 -24.69
CA TYR A 307 8.10 7.41 -24.27
C TYR A 307 8.00 8.02 -22.87
N LEU A 308 8.80 7.58 -21.90
CA LEU A 308 8.78 8.16 -20.54
C LEU A 308 9.18 9.64 -20.57
N PHE A 309 10.21 10.01 -21.35
CA PHE A 309 10.61 11.42 -21.53
C PHE A 309 9.53 12.25 -22.24
N PHE A 310 8.87 11.67 -23.23
CA PHE A 310 7.69 12.30 -23.84
C PHE A 310 6.60 12.56 -22.79
N ARG A 311 6.31 11.57 -21.93
CA ARG A 311 5.34 11.70 -20.84
C ARG A 311 5.76 12.71 -19.76
N GLY A 312 7.06 12.91 -19.57
CA GLY A 312 7.60 13.95 -18.68
C GLY A 312 7.24 15.38 -19.10
N SER A 313 6.96 15.61 -20.39
CA SER A 313 6.61 16.93 -20.93
C SER A 313 5.16 17.05 -21.46
N HIS A 314 4.43 15.91 -21.59
CA HIS A 314 3.12 15.87 -22.25
C HIS A 314 2.11 15.05 -21.42
N THR A 315 0.90 15.60 -21.29
CA THR A 315 -0.25 14.87 -20.74
C THR A 315 -1.12 14.37 -21.90
N GLY A 316 -1.24 13.03 -22.02
CA GLY A 316 -2.03 12.42 -23.11
C GLY A 316 -1.18 11.98 -24.29
N SER A 317 -1.84 11.60 -25.37
CA SER A 317 -1.23 11.05 -26.60
C SER A 317 -1.30 11.97 -27.80
N HIS A 318 -1.85 13.16 -27.64
CA HIS A 318 -2.04 14.15 -28.70
C HIS A 318 -1.49 15.52 -28.27
N ASP A 319 -0.92 16.27 -29.19
CA ASP A 319 -0.63 17.70 -29.04
C ASP A 319 -1.93 18.48 -29.22
N TYR A 320 -2.30 19.32 -28.24
CA TYR A 320 -3.44 20.23 -28.31
C TYR A 320 -2.97 21.67 -28.38
#